data_d1ec23ac1399b001a07de852f2979e79
#
_entry.id   d1ec23ac1399b001a07de852f2979e79
#
_cell.length_a   1.000
_cell.length_b   1.000
_cell.length_c   1.000
_cell.angle_alpha   90.00
_cell.angle_beta   90.00
_cell.angle_gamma   90.00
#
_symmetry.space_group_name_H-M   'P 1'
#
loop_
_entity.id
_entity.type
_entity.pdbx_description
1 polymer ?
#
loop_
_entity_poly.entity_id
_entity_poly.type
_entity_poly.pdbx_seq_one_letter_code
_entity_poly.pdbx_strand_id
1 'polypeptide(L)'
;NRTSPGVPLKTTSYVEDKEYTMNSVDEVYTQVLKDLDLADTCLVNTTIKNHPYRADITAVYLLKSRIYLYMQNWEKALEYAQKVMTKNKSLLDLNTLTTETGDVLTKSSPETIFSMGGHLLASSLIMKYGENRWGDWEALPSYTISDDLVAAFDEGENDLRTQYYIFKTTLGDDYYAPYADGWLFRKVRGWEYGYKEVSDNFLFRTAEAYLNAAEAAAYTGDEGTARNLLKELRDYRMID
;
A
#
# COMPACT_ATOMS: atom_id res chain seq x y z
N ASN A 1 16.22 -5.42 -17.28
CA ASN A 1 16.70 -6.53 -18.10
C ASN A 1 16.55 -7.85 -17.32
N ARG A 2 15.87 -8.87 -17.89
CA ARG A 2 15.59 -10.14 -17.22
C ARG A 2 16.84 -10.97 -16.90
N THR A 3 17.90 -10.77 -17.64
CA THR A 3 19.20 -11.46 -17.43
C THR A 3 20.12 -10.73 -16.43
N SER A 4 19.71 -9.56 -15.94
CA SER A 4 20.47 -8.84 -14.92
C SER A 4 20.51 -9.63 -13.62
N PRO A 5 21.57 -9.46 -12.80
CA PRO A 5 21.61 -10.04 -11.47
C PRO A 5 20.40 -9.61 -10.63
N GLY A 6 19.73 -10.54 -10.05
CA GLY A 6 18.62 -10.36 -9.11
C GLY A 6 19.09 -10.54 -7.66
N VAL A 7 18.49 -11.50 -6.95
CA VAL A 7 18.85 -11.85 -5.58
C VAL A 7 19.16 -13.34 -5.47
N PRO A 8 19.93 -13.78 -4.48
CA PRO A 8 20.12 -15.20 -4.21
C PRO A 8 18.77 -15.86 -3.83
N LEU A 9 18.47 -17.01 -4.43
CA LEU A 9 17.29 -17.79 -4.09
C LEU A 9 17.64 -18.84 -3.05
N LYS A 10 17.05 -18.71 -1.86
CA LYS A 10 17.06 -19.75 -0.84
C LYS A 10 15.65 -20.32 -0.69
N THR A 11 15.45 -21.53 -1.13
CA THR A 11 14.14 -22.22 -1.14
C THR A 11 13.96 -23.22 0.00
N THR A 12 14.93 -23.30 0.90
CA THR A 12 14.92 -24.18 2.08
C THR A 12 14.74 -23.37 3.36
N SER A 13 14.00 -23.90 4.33
CA SER A 13 13.71 -23.21 5.59
C SER A 13 14.81 -23.33 6.65
N TYR A 14 15.72 -24.29 6.50
CA TYR A 14 16.78 -24.54 7.47
C TYR A 14 18.06 -23.75 7.15
N VAL A 15 18.88 -23.56 8.17
CA VAL A 15 20.19 -22.91 8.04
C VAL A 15 21.16 -23.89 7.40
N GLU A 16 21.81 -23.46 6.32
CA GLU A 16 22.84 -24.19 5.61
C GLU A 16 24.13 -23.38 5.61
N ASP A 17 25.26 -24.04 5.80
CA ASP A 17 26.58 -23.47 5.54
C ASP A 17 26.88 -23.58 4.04
N LYS A 18 26.26 -22.72 3.27
CA LYS A 18 26.34 -22.70 1.80
C LYS A 18 26.43 -21.28 1.30
N GLU A 19 27.36 -21.05 0.38
CA GLU A 19 27.39 -19.80 -0.37
C GLU A 19 26.29 -19.79 -1.43
N TYR A 20 25.53 -18.72 -1.47
CA TYR A 20 24.48 -18.49 -2.47
C TYR A 20 24.97 -17.49 -3.50
N THR A 21 24.89 -17.86 -4.76
CA THR A 21 25.18 -16.96 -5.88
C THR A 21 23.93 -16.18 -6.26
N MET A 22 24.15 -15.03 -6.93
CA MET A 22 23.05 -14.22 -7.47
C MET A 22 22.34 -14.99 -8.60
N ASN A 23 21.03 -15.13 -8.47
CA ASN A 23 20.18 -15.57 -9.57
C ASN A 23 19.84 -14.39 -10.48
N SER A 24 19.46 -14.68 -11.71
CA SER A 24 18.95 -13.63 -12.61
C SER A 24 17.56 -13.15 -12.15
N VAL A 25 17.20 -11.97 -12.58
CA VAL A 25 15.84 -11.40 -12.34
C VAL A 25 14.75 -12.36 -12.84
N ASP A 26 14.97 -13.00 -14.00
CA ASP A 26 14.00 -13.94 -14.59
C ASP A 26 13.83 -15.21 -13.74
N GLU A 27 14.92 -15.77 -13.22
CA GLU A 27 14.86 -16.93 -12.32
C GLU A 27 14.12 -16.58 -11.02
N VAL A 28 14.34 -15.37 -10.47
CA VAL A 28 13.66 -14.90 -9.27
C VAL A 28 12.15 -14.77 -9.52
N TYR A 29 11.73 -14.10 -10.59
CA TYR A 29 10.31 -13.97 -10.93
C TYR A 29 9.66 -15.32 -11.23
N THR A 30 10.39 -16.22 -11.89
CA THR A 30 9.91 -17.59 -12.15
C THR A 30 9.64 -18.33 -10.85
N GLN A 31 10.54 -18.26 -9.88
CA GLN A 31 10.34 -18.90 -8.58
C GLN A 31 9.17 -18.27 -7.82
N VAL A 32 9.08 -16.95 -7.78
CA VAL A 32 7.98 -16.24 -7.10
C VAL A 32 6.63 -16.61 -7.70
N LEU A 33 6.50 -16.65 -9.03
CA LEU A 33 5.25 -17.05 -9.69
C LEU A 33 4.91 -18.51 -9.41
N LYS A 34 5.89 -19.41 -9.39
CA LYS A 34 5.70 -20.81 -9.02
C LYS A 34 5.17 -20.96 -7.59
N ASP A 35 5.70 -20.20 -6.65
CA ASP A 35 5.24 -20.22 -5.25
C ASP A 35 3.81 -19.68 -5.14
N LEU A 36 3.48 -18.63 -5.91
CA LEU A 36 2.12 -18.09 -5.96
C LEU A 36 1.12 -19.01 -6.67
N ASP A 37 1.54 -19.79 -7.65
CA ASP A 37 0.70 -20.81 -8.30
C ASP A 37 0.38 -21.96 -7.32
N LEU A 38 1.35 -22.35 -6.51
CA LEU A 38 1.12 -23.30 -5.43
C LEU A 38 0.15 -22.74 -4.37
N ALA A 39 0.35 -21.49 -3.95
CA ALA A 39 -0.54 -20.81 -3.02
C ALA A 39 -1.98 -20.70 -3.57
N ASP A 40 -2.13 -20.37 -4.85
CA ASP A 40 -3.42 -20.35 -5.57
C ASP A 40 -4.13 -21.71 -5.45
N THR A 41 -3.42 -22.78 -5.79
CA THR A 41 -3.93 -24.16 -5.71
C THR A 41 -4.37 -24.53 -4.29
N CYS A 42 -3.62 -24.11 -3.28
CA CYS A 42 -3.94 -24.40 -1.88
C CYS A 42 -5.13 -23.58 -1.35
N LEU A 43 -5.31 -22.34 -1.83
CA LEU A 43 -6.26 -21.39 -1.27
C LEU A 43 -7.57 -21.29 -2.05
N VAL A 44 -7.63 -21.72 -3.32
CA VAL A 44 -8.80 -21.56 -4.19
C VAL A 44 -10.10 -22.15 -3.61
N ASN A 45 -10.00 -23.23 -2.87
CA ASN A 45 -11.15 -23.93 -2.27
C ASN A 45 -11.24 -23.73 -0.75
N THR A 46 -10.44 -22.85 -0.16
CA THR A 46 -10.47 -22.61 1.27
C THR A 46 -11.45 -21.51 1.62
N THR A 47 -12.37 -21.80 2.53
CA THR A 47 -13.19 -20.80 3.22
C THR A 47 -12.41 -20.29 4.43
N ILE A 48 -11.39 -19.46 4.18
CA ILE A 48 -10.78 -18.72 5.27
C ILE A 48 -11.79 -17.64 5.65
N LYS A 49 -12.22 -17.62 6.93
CA LYS A 49 -12.96 -16.47 7.45
C LYS A 49 -12.11 -15.23 7.21
N ASN A 50 -12.70 -14.25 6.55
CA ASN A 50 -12.09 -12.97 6.22
C ASN A 50 -11.43 -12.38 7.48
N HIS A 51 -10.12 -12.52 7.56
CA HIS A 51 -9.32 -12.01 8.66
C HIS A 51 -8.12 -11.29 8.06
N PRO A 52 -7.98 -9.98 8.28
CA PRO A 52 -7.00 -9.17 7.55
C PRO A 52 -5.54 -9.63 7.74
N TYR A 53 -5.23 -10.32 8.84
CA TYR A 53 -3.88 -10.84 9.11
C TYR A 53 -3.62 -12.26 8.54
N ARG A 54 -4.51 -12.75 7.70
CA ARG A 54 -4.34 -14.03 7.01
C ARG A 54 -4.52 -13.82 5.52
N ALA A 55 -3.47 -14.08 4.76
CA ALA A 55 -3.56 -14.02 3.31
C ALA A 55 -4.56 -15.07 2.80
N ASP A 56 -5.47 -14.63 1.95
CA ASP A 56 -6.40 -15.47 1.21
C ASP A 56 -6.07 -15.46 -0.28
N ILE A 57 -6.93 -16.06 -1.07
CA ILE A 57 -6.78 -16.11 -2.53
C ILE A 57 -6.77 -14.70 -3.16
N THR A 58 -7.46 -13.73 -2.56
CA THR A 58 -7.50 -12.35 -3.06
C THR A 58 -6.13 -11.68 -2.93
N ALA A 59 -5.44 -11.94 -1.82
CA ALA A 59 -4.07 -11.47 -1.62
C ALA A 59 -3.10 -12.08 -2.64
N VAL A 60 -3.25 -13.37 -2.97
CA VAL A 60 -2.46 -14.02 -4.02
C VAL A 60 -2.71 -13.37 -5.38
N TYR A 61 -3.97 -13.10 -5.73
CA TYR A 61 -4.30 -12.46 -6.99
C TYR A 61 -3.74 -11.03 -7.08
N LEU A 62 -3.83 -10.25 -6.01
CA LEU A 62 -3.26 -8.91 -5.99
C LEU A 62 -1.73 -8.94 -6.16
N LEU A 63 -1.04 -9.84 -5.48
CA LEU A 63 0.40 -9.98 -5.62
C LEU A 63 0.80 -10.45 -7.03
N LYS A 64 0.06 -11.40 -7.62
CA LYS A 64 0.27 -11.79 -9.03
C LYS A 64 0.07 -10.62 -9.97
N SER A 65 -0.99 -9.82 -9.80
CA SER A 65 -1.23 -8.62 -10.59
C SER A 65 -0.06 -7.65 -10.55
N ARG A 66 0.43 -7.34 -9.34
CA ARG A 66 1.60 -6.47 -9.10
C ARG A 66 2.84 -7.01 -9.81
N ILE A 67 3.14 -8.31 -9.66
CA ILE A 67 4.31 -8.94 -10.27
C ILE A 67 4.24 -8.87 -11.79
N TYR A 68 3.10 -9.22 -12.38
CA TYR A 68 2.93 -9.16 -13.82
C TYR A 68 3.02 -7.72 -14.36
N LEU A 69 2.56 -6.73 -13.59
CA LEU A 69 2.72 -5.31 -13.91
C LEU A 69 4.22 -4.94 -14.01
N TYR A 70 5.03 -5.29 -12.99
CA TYR A 70 6.47 -5.06 -13.00
C TYR A 70 7.20 -5.85 -14.11
N MET A 71 6.68 -7.02 -14.49
CA MET A 71 7.18 -7.80 -15.62
C MET A 71 6.73 -7.24 -16.97
N GLN A 72 5.88 -6.20 -17.00
CA GLN A 72 5.26 -5.64 -18.20
C GLN A 72 4.42 -6.67 -18.98
N ASN A 73 3.85 -7.64 -18.28
CA ASN A 73 2.87 -8.57 -18.81
C ASN A 73 1.47 -8.02 -18.52
N TRP A 74 1.05 -7.07 -19.35
CA TRP A 74 -0.14 -6.25 -19.14
C TRP A 74 -1.41 -7.08 -19.12
N GLU A 75 -1.54 -8.07 -20.01
CA GLU A 75 -2.72 -8.94 -20.08
C GLU A 75 -2.89 -9.73 -18.78
N LYS A 76 -1.80 -10.29 -18.24
CA LYS A 76 -1.84 -11.03 -16.98
C LYS A 76 -2.06 -10.11 -15.79
N ALA A 77 -1.44 -8.93 -15.79
CA ALA A 77 -1.66 -7.93 -14.75
C ALA A 77 -3.14 -7.53 -14.66
N LEU A 78 -3.77 -7.26 -15.81
CA LEU A 78 -5.20 -6.95 -15.90
C LEU A 78 -6.07 -8.13 -15.44
N GLU A 79 -5.80 -9.35 -15.93
CA GLU A 79 -6.54 -10.56 -15.56
C GLU A 79 -6.59 -10.75 -14.03
N TYR A 80 -5.43 -10.68 -13.37
CA TYR A 80 -5.36 -10.90 -11.93
C TYR A 80 -5.94 -9.73 -11.12
N ALA A 81 -5.79 -8.49 -11.57
CA ALA A 81 -6.47 -7.35 -10.95
C ALA A 81 -8.00 -7.49 -11.02
N GLN A 82 -8.54 -7.94 -12.14
CA GLN A 82 -9.97 -8.21 -12.29
C GLN A 82 -10.44 -9.36 -11.37
N LYS A 83 -9.61 -10.41 -11.19
CA LYS A 83 -9.91 -11.47 -10.20
C LYS A 83 -10.00 -10.92 -8.78
N VAL A 84 -9.14 -9.98 -8.40
CA VAL A 84 -9.24 -9.28 -7.11
C VAL A 84 -10.57 -8.56 -6.99
N MET A 85 -10.94 -7.75 -7.98
CA MET A 85 -12.18 -6.96 -7.97
C MET A 85 -13.45 -7.85 -7.99
N THR A 86 -13.36 -9.06 -8.54
CA THR A 86 -14.46 -10.04 -8.46
C THR A 86 -14.68 -10.54 -7.03
N LYS A 87 -13.64 -10.59 -6.21
CA LYS A 87 -13.71 -11.04 -4.81
C LYS A 87 -13.99 -9.88 -3.84
N ASN A 88 -13.32 -8.78 -4.04
CA ASN A 88 -13.50 -7.55 -3.27
C ASN A 88 -13.27 -6.34 -4.17
N LYS A 89 -14.34 -5.57 -4.43
CA LYS A 89 -14.28 -4.31 -5.16
C LYS A 89 -14.55 -3.08 -4.29
N SER A 90 -14.69 -3.29 -2.97
CA SER A 90 -15.01 -2.22 -2.04
C SER A 90 -13.90 -1.18 -2.00
N LEU A 91 -14.28 0.08 -2.06
CA LEU A 91 -13.43 1.24 -1.89
C LEU A 91 -13.84 1.99 -0.62
N LEU A 92 -12.90 2.60 0.04
CA LEU A 92 -13.16 3.49 1.16
C LEU A 92 -13.66 4.82 0.60
N ASP A 93 -14.88 5.19 0.93
CA ASP A 93 -15.42 6.48 0.53
C ASP A 93 -14.96 7.56 1.50
N LEU A 94 -14.12 8.47 1.03
CA LEU A 94 -13.59 9.56 1.84
C LEU A 94 -14.69 10.58 2.22
N ASN A 95 -15.81 10.65 1.47
CA ASN A 95 -16.96 11.49 1.82
C ASN A 95 -17.64 11.04 3.13
N THR A 96 -17.47 9.80 3.52
CA THR A 96 -18.05 9.24 4.76
C THR A 96 -17.17 9.42 6.00
N LEU A 97 -15.93 9.88 5.81
CA LEU A 97 -15.00 10.07 6.90
C LEU A 97 -15.22 11.44 7.57
N THR A 98 -14.90 11.50 8.86
CA THR A 98 -14.77 12.75 9.60
C THR A 98 -13.30 13.03 9.91
N THR A 99 -12.94 14.27 10.14
CA THR A 99 -11.57 14.65 10.50
C THR A 99 -11.10 14.01 11.80
N GLU A 100 -12.02 13.61 12.67
CA GLU A 100 -11.74 12.98 13.96
C GLU A 100 -11.54 11.46 13.86
N THR A 101 -12.18 10.80 12.87
CA THR A 101 -12.19 9.34 12.71
C THR A 101 -11.55 8.87 11.41
N GLY A 102 -10.91 9.76 10.68
CA GLY A 102 -10.50 9.58 9.29
C GLY A 102 -9.28 8.69 9.06
N ASP A 103 -9.20 7.54 9.70
CA ASP A 103 -8.12 6.59 9.46
C ASP A 103 -8.30 5.88 8.11
N VAL A 104 -7.38 6.13 7.19
CA VAL A 104 -7.44 5.60 5.82
C VAL A 104 -6.80 4.22 5.72
N LEU A 105 -5.61 4.04 6.33
CA LEU A 105 -4.86 2.79 6.27
C LEU A 105 -5.05 2.00 7.56
N THR A 106 -6.17 1.28 7.66
CA THR A 106 -6.50 0.43 8.81
C THR A 106 -6.88 -0.98 8.37
N LYS A 107 -6.78 -1.92 9.30
CA LYS A 107 -7.27 -3.30 9.11
C LYS A 107 -8.78 -3.37 8.93
N SER A 108 -9.52 -2.38 9.41
CA SER A 108 -10.98 -2.30 9.32
C SER A 108 -11.49 -1.58 8.07
N SER A 109 -10.59 -0.99 7.27
CA SER A 109 -10.95 -0.37 6.01
C SER A 109 -11.60 -1.39 5.06
N PRO A 110 -12.68 -1.04 4.34
CA PRO A 110 -13.31 -1.93 3.36
C PRO A 110 -12.37 -2.31 2.21
N GLU A 111 -11.32 -1.54 1.99
CA GLU A 111 -10.30 -1.82 0.99
C GLU A 111 -9.29 -2.89 1.44
N THR A 112 -9.21 -3.20 2.73
CA THR A 112 -8.15 -4.07 3.24
C THR A 112 -8.36 -5.51 2.81
N ILE A 113 -7.41 -6.04 2.07
CA ILE A 113 -7.36 -7.45 1.63
C ILE A 113 -6.48 -8.25 2.57
N PHE A 114 -5.30 -7.74 2.88
CA PHE A 114 -4.33 -8.39 3.76
C PHE A 114 -3.44 -7.36 4.44
N SER A 115 -3.10 -7.62 5.68
CA SER A 115 -2.26 -6.75 6.49
C SER A 115 -1.26 -7.56 7.30
N MET A 116 -0.06 -7.02 7.45
CA MET A 116 0.92 -7.51 8.42
C MET A 116 0.95 -6.55 9.60
N GLY A 117 0.08 -6.79 10.58
CA GLY A 117 -0.14 -5.90 11.72
C GLY A 117 1.16 -5.36 12.34
N GLY A 118 1.13 -4.10 12.69
CA GLY A 118 2.25 -3.40 13.34
C GLY A 118 2.02 -1.90 13.39
N HIS A 119 2.68 -1.22 14.31
CA HIS A 119 2.51 0.21 14.54
C HIS A 119 3.77 1.03 14.19
N LEU A 120 4.80 0.38 13.66
CA LEU A 120 6.07 1.04 13.38
C LEU A 120 5.99 2.00 12.20
N LEU A 121 5.05 1.78 11.28
CA LEU A 121 4.92 2.64 10.09
C LEU A 121 4.53 4.06 10.47
N ALA A 122 3.54 4.22 11.35
CA ALA A 122 3.11 5.54 11.83
C ALA A 122 4.27 6.27 12.50
N SER A 123 4.95 5.63 13.45
CA SER A 123 6.08 6.22 14.16
C SER A 123 7.29 6.50 13.26
N SER A 124 7.44 5.76 12.16
CA SER A 124 8.56 5.95 11.23
C SER A 124 8.32 7.08 10.22
N LEU A 125 7.06 7.32 9.83
CA LEU A 125 6.70 8.29 8.80
C LEU A 125 6.31 9.65 9.35
N ILE A 126 5.66 9.68 10.54
CA ILE A 126 5.04 10.91 11.07
C ILE A 126 5.85 11.48 12.22
N MET A 127 6.30 10.66 13.15
CA MET A 127 7.14 11.10 14.26
C MET A 127 8.08 10.00 14.73
N LYS A 128 9.30 10.40 14.97
CA LYS A 128 10.19 9.66 15.87
C LYS A 128 10.31 10.42 17.17
N TYR A 129 9.70 9.90 18.23
CA TYR A 129 10.22 10.17 19.56
C TYR A 129 11.43 9.27 19.75
N GLY A 130 12.56 9.85 20.01
CA GLY A 130 13.79 9.14 20.29
C GLY A 130 14.50 9.77 21.49
N GLU A 131 15.15 8.95 22.27
CA GLU A 131 16.06 9.41 23.29
C GLU A 131 17.30 10.00 22.60
N ASN A 132 17.57 11.28 22.82
CA ASN A 132 18.80 11.88 22.35
C ASN A 132 20.00 11.31 23.14
N ARG A 133 21.21 11.63 22.72
CA ARG A 133 22.43 11.15 23.40
C ARG A 133 22.59 11.61 24.88
N TRP A 134 21.66 12.45 25.34
CA TRP A 134 21.64 13.00 26.70
C TRP A 134 20.55 12.39 27.58
N GLY A 135 19.77 11.47 27.03
CA GLY A 135 18.65 10.83 27.71
C GLY A 135 17.34 11.62 27.68
N ASP A 136 17.28 12.73 26.96
CA ASP A 136 16.05 13.48 26.77
C ASP A 136 15.26 12.95 25.59
N TRP A 137 13.95 12.89 25.74
CA TRP A 137 13.06 12.52 24.66
C TRP A 137 12.85 13.71 23.73
N GLU A 138 13.35 13.59 22.52
CA GLU A 138 13.16 14.60 21.47
C GLU A 138 12.29 14.06 20.34
N ALA A 139 11.41 14.92 19.80
CA ALA A 139 10.78 14.66 18.52
C ALA A 139 11.84 14.80 17.43
N LEU A 140 12.11 13.72 16.72
CA LEU A 140 13.03 13.71 15.59
C LEU A 140 12.31 14.24 14.33
N PRO A 141 13.04 14.86 13.40
CA PRO A 141 12.45 15.39 12.17
C PRO A 141 11.65 14.31 11.43
N SER A 142 10.41 14.62 11.13
CA SER A 142 9.55 13.80 10.28
C SER A 142 9.93 13.98 8.82
N TYR A 143 9.61 12.99 7.99
CA TYR A 143 9.70 13.17 6.55
C TYR A 143 8.58 14.11 6.09
N THR A 144 8.95 15.16 5.36
CA THR A 144 7.99 16.05 4.71
C THR A 144 7.67 15.54 3.31
N ILE A 145 6.46 15.81 2.87
CA ILE A 145 6.02 15.53 1.50
C ILE A 145 6.60 16.61 0.59
N SER A 146 7.14 16.20 -0.57
CA SER A 146 7.68 17.14 -1.55
C SER A 146 6.60 18.02 -2.16
N ASP A 147 6.98 19.23 -2.56
CA ASP A 147 6.08 20.15 -3.25
C ASP A 147 5.54 19.54 -4.55
N ASP A 148 6.33 18.74 -5.26
CA ASP A 148 5.89 18.04 -6.46
C ASP A 148 4.75 17.04 -6.17
N LEU A 149 4.81 16.33 -5.03
CA LEU A 149 3.73 15.42 -4.64
C LEU A 149 2.49 16.22 -4.21
N VAL A 150 2.66 17.32 -3.51
CA VAL A 150 1.53 18.21 -3.15
C VAL A 150 0.86 18.75 -4.41
N ALA A 151 1.64 19.19 -5.39
CA ALA A 151 1.14 19.69 -6.66
C ALA A 151 0.46 18.60 -7.53
N ALA A 152 0.70 17.32 -7.25
CA ALA A 152 0.06 16.21 -7.96
C ALA A 152 -1.38 15.92 -7.46
N PHE A 153 -1.79 16.50 -6.33
CA PHE A 153 -3.20 16.47 -5.94
C PHE A 153 -3.96 17.47 -6.81
N ASP A 154 -5.20 17.11 -7.18
CA ASP A 154 -6.05 18.02 -7.94
C ASP A 154 -6.21 19.35 -7.20
N GLU A 155 -6.17 20.43 -7.97
CA GLU A 155 -6.36 21.77 -7.44
C GLU A 155 -7.80 21.94 -6.96
N GLY A 156 -7.95 22.38 -5.73
CA GLY A 156 -9.23 22.81 -5.19
C GLY A 156 -9.71 22.02 -3.97
N GLU A 157 -10.77 22.55 -3.39
CA GLU A 157 -11.38 22.04 -2.15
C GLU A 157 -12.07 20.68 -2.34
N ASN A 158 -12.23 20.22 -3.58
CA ASN A 158 -12.97 19.01 -3.91
C ASN A 158 -12.12 17.73 -3.79
N ASP A 159 -10.79 17.82 -3.66
CA ASP A 159 -9.93 16.63 -3.50
C ASP A 159 -9.78 16.27 -2.02
N LEU A 160 -10.58 15.31 -1.55
CA LEU A 160 -10.57 14.84 -0.18
C LEU A 160 -9.23 14.22 0.26
N ARG A 161 -8.37 13.84 -0.70
CA ARG A 161 -7.05 13.32 -0.38
C ARG A 161 -6.17 14.37 0.29
N THR A 162 -6.34 15.63 -0.05
CA THR A 162 -5.65 16.75 0.61
C THR A 162 -6.05 16.90 2.08
N GLN A 163 -7.26 16.47 2.42
CA GLN A 163 -7.77 16.51 3.80
C GLN A 163 -7.37 15.26 4.61
N TYR A 164 -7.37 14.07 3.99
CA TYR A 164 -7.20 12.81 4.71
C TYR A 164 -5.84 12.14 4.50
N TYR A 165 -5.07 12.50 3.45
CA TYR A 165 -3.78 11.86 3.16
C TYR A 165 -2.59 12.69 3.59
N ILE A 166 -2.75 14.00 3.63
CA ILE A 166 -1.70 14.97 3.98
C ILE A 166 -2.26 16.04 4.91
N PHE A 167 -1.39 16.71 5.63
CA PHE A 167 -1.74 17.92 6.37
C PHE A 167 -0.56 18.87 6.40
N LYS A 168 -0.85 20.17 6.45
CA LYS A 168 0.17 21.21 6.56
C LYS A 168 0.40 21.53 8.03
N THR A 169 1.66 21.62 8.42
CA THR A 169 2.06 22.09 9.75
C THR A 169 3.09 23.19 9.62
N THR A 170 3.16 24.04 10.61
CA THR A 170 4.19 25.05 10.77
C THR A 170 5.00 24.79 12.02
N LEU A 171 6.28 25.15 11.97
CA LEU A 171 7.21 24.91 13.07
C LEU A 171 6.69 25.56 14.36
N GLY A 172 6.45 24.74 15.40
CA GLY A 172 6.00 25.20 16.70
C GLY A 172 4.49 25.30 16.89
N ASP A 173 3.67 25.14 15.85
CA ASP A 173 2.20 25.25 15.94
C ASP A 173 1.52 23.94 16.31
N ASP A 174 2.18 22.82 16.11
CA ASP A 174 1.63 21.50 16.41
C ASP A 174 2.45 20.84 17.52
N TYR A 175 1.79 20.51 18.63
CA TYR A 175 2.37 19.73 19.72
C TYR A 175 2.97 18.41 19.23
N TYR A 176 2.45 17.89 18.14
CA TYR A 176 2.77 16.58 17.60
C TYR A 176 3.84 16.60 16.50
N ALA A 177 4.09 17.74 15.89
CA ALA A 177 5.15 17.89 14.89
C ALA A 177 5.94 19.21 15.12
N PRO A 178 6.44 19.44 16.34
CA PRO A 178 7.04 20.74 16.73
C PRO A 178 8.30 21.07 15.94
N TYR A 179 8.86 20.13 15.19
CA TYR A 179 10.11 20.28 14.44
C TYR A 179 9.93 20.13 12.92
N ALA A 180 8.71 20.01 12.45
CA ALA A 180 8.43 19.88 11.02
C ALA A 180 7.70 21.13 10.51
N ASP A 181 8.26 21.74 9.46
CA ASP A 181 7.60 22.78 8.68
C ASP A 181 7.29 22.25 7.30
N GLY A 182 6.01 22.32 6.88
CA GLY A 182 5.57 21.85 5.58
C GLY A 182 4.43 20.83 5.62
N TRP A 183 4.36 20.02 4.56
CA TRP A 183 3.32 19.01 4.42
C TRP A 183 3.79 17.66 4.97
N LEU A 184 2.97 17.06 5.83
CA LEU A 184 3.21 15.76 6.43
C LEU A 184 2.21 14.72 5.94
N PHE A 185 2.61 13.46 6.00
CA PHE A 185 1.78 12.34 5.63
C PHE A 185 0.78 12.01 6.74
N ARG A 186 -0.51 12.00 6.41
CA ARG A 186 -1.61 11.79 7.37
C ARG A 186 -2.38 10.48 7.13
N LYS A 187 -2.11 9.81 6.04
CA LYS A 187 -2.80 8.57 5.66
C LYS A 187 -2.65 7.47 6.70
N VAL A 188 -1.62 7.59 7.53
CA VAL A 188 -1.27 6.72 8.64
C VAL A 188 -1.46 7.52 9.91
N ARG A 189 -2.53 7.24 10.64
CA ARG A 189 -2.79 7.80 11.98
C ARG A 189 -2.60 6.73 13.03
N GLY A 190 -2.57 7.06 14.28
CA GLY A 190 -2.59 6.09 15.36
C GLY A 190 -1.68 6.36 16.54
N TRP A 191 -0.86 7.39 16.45
CA TRP A 191 0.02 7.79 17.54
C TRP A 191 -0.64 8.81 18.49
N GLU A 192 -1.61 9.60 18.00
CA GLU A 192 -2.26 10.70 18.73
C GLU A 192 -3.06 10.23 19.96
N TYR A 193 -3.59 9.02 19.94
CA TYR A 193 -4.54 8.55 20.95
C TYR A 193 -4.23 7.17 21.54
N GLY A 194 -2.97 6.82 21.63
CA GLY A 194 -2.57 5.62 22.38
C GLY A 194 -2.97 4.32 21.70
N TYR A 195 -2.45 4.02 20.55
CA TYR A 195 -2.39 2.68 19.93
C TYR A 195 -3.72 2.01 19.56
N LYS A 196 -4.84 2.73 19.41
CA LYS A 196 -6.14 2.09 19.28
C LYS A 196 -6.46 1.52 17.91
N GLU A 197 -6.09 2.21 16.84
CA GLU A 197 -6.31 1.74 15.46
C GLU A 197 -5.06 2.04 14.65
N VAL A 198 -4.08 1.22 14.80
CA VAL A 198 -2.78 1.43 14.21
C VAL A 198 -2.79 1.06 12.75
N SER A 199 -2.24 1.92 11.93
CA SER A 199 -1.94 1.60 10.55
C SER A 199 -0.91 0.48 10.49
N ASP A 200 -1.25 -0.54 9.74
CA ASP A 200 -0.42 -1.72 9.62
C ASP A 200 0.81 -1.44 8.75
N ASN A 201 1.93 -2.09 9.07
CA ASN A 201 3.20 -1.89 8.37
C ASN A 201 3.14 -2.28 6.88
N PHE A 202 2.23 -3.19 6.53
CA PHE A 202 2.10 -3.68 5.18
C PHE A 202 0.64 -3.98 4.90
N LEU A 203 0.13 -3.40 3.85
CA LEU A 203 -1.29 -3.46 3.56
C LEU A 203 -1.54 -3.71 2.06
N PHE A 204 -2.24 -4.81 1.77
CA PHE A 204 -2.82 -5.04 0.45
C PHE A 204 -4.22 -4.46 0.41
N ARG A 205 -4.51 -3.66 -0.61
CA ARG A 205 -5.77 -2.93 -0.73
C ARG A 205 -6.39 -3.05 -2.12
N THR A 206 -7.71 -3.03 -2.16
CA THR A 206 -8.48 -3.05 -3.40
C THR A 206 -8.13 -1.88 -4.33
N ALA A 207 -7.88 -0.69 -3.79
CA ALA A 207 -7.47 0.47 -4.59
C ALA A 207 -6.23 0.20 -5.46
N GLU A 208 -5.31 -0.64 -5.01
CA GLU A 208 -4.16 -1.07 -5.82
C GLU A 208 -4.60 -1.90 -7.03
N ALA A 209 -5.59 -2.79 -6.87
CA ALA A 209 -6.10 -3.57 -7.99
C ALA A 209 -6.73 -2.68 -9.06
N TYR A 210 -7.44 -1.62 -8.67
CA TYR A 210 -7.96 -0.63 -9.62
C TYR A 210 -6.84 0.07 -10.41
N LEU A 211 -5.77 0.48 -9.73
CA LEU A 211 -4.63 1.15 -10.37
C LEU A 211 -3.87 0.18 -11.29
N ASN A 212 -3.60 -1.04 -10.83
CA ASN A 212 -2.93 -2.06 -11.65
C ASN A 212 -3.75 -2.39 -12.90
N ALA A 213 -5.07 -2.52 -12.77
CA ALA A 213 -5.96 -2.79 -13.89
C ALA A 213 -6.02 -1.61 -14.86
N ALA A 214 -6.10 -0.38 -14.35
CA ALA A 214 -6.14 0.81 -15.19
C ALA A 214 -4.84 1.01 -15.98
N GLU A 215 -3.69 0.82 -15.32
CA GLU A 215 -2.39 0.90 -15.98
C GLU A 215 -2.25 -0.19 -17.05
N ALA A 216 -2.55 -1.43 -16.71
CA ALA A 216 -2.49 -2.55 -17.65
C ALA A 216 -3.45 -2.36 -18.85
N ALA A 217 -4.68 -1.89 -18.62
CA ALA A 217 -5.63 -1.58 -19.67
C ALA A 217 -5.12 -0.47 -20.61
N ALA A 218 -4.49 0.57 -20.05
CA ALA A 218 -3.89 1.63 -20.87
C ALA A 218 -2.77 1.10 -21.77
N TYR A 219 -1.90 0.24 -21.26
CA TYR A 219 -0.82 -0.36 -22.04
C TYR A 219 -1.30 -1.40 -23.07
N THR A 220 -2.46 -2.01 -22.88
CA THR A 220 -3.11 -2.90 -23.88
C THR A 220 -3.97 -2.15 -24.89
N GLY A 221 -4.06 -0.82 -24.78
CA GLY A 221 -4.83 0.03 -25.70
C GLY A 221 -6.32 0.12 -25.36
N ASP A 222 -6.78 -0.44 -24.25
CA ASP A 222 -8.16 -0.29 -23.77
C ASP A 222 -8.31 0.96 -22.89
N GLU A 223 -8.25 2.12 -23.54
CA GLU A 223 -8.43 3.41 -22.86
C GLU A 223 -9.79 3.53 -22.16
N GLY A 224 -10.82 2.93 -22.70
CA GLY A 224 -12.17 2.98 -22.13
C GLY A 224 -12.21 2.36 -20.73
N THR A 225 -11.69 1.13 -20.61
CA THR A 225 -11.57 0.44 -19.33
C THR A 225 -10.64 1.20 -18.37
N ALA A 226 -9.49 1.68 -18.84
CA ALA A 226 -8.56 2.44 -18.02
C ALA A 226 -9.21 3.68 -17.39
N ARG A 227 -9.90 4.49 -18.21
CA ARG A 227 -10.60 5.71 -17.76
C ARG A 227 -11.73 5.39 -16.77
N ASN A 228 -12.52 4.35 -17.03
CA ASN A 228 -13.62 3.96 -16.15
C ASN A 228 -13.13 3.53 -14.77
N LEU A 229 -12.05 2.73 -14.70
CA LEU A 229 -11.46 2.29 -13.43
C LEU A 229 -10.89 3.46 -12.63
N LEU A 230 -10.18 4.38 -13.29
CA LEU A 230 -9.66 5.58 -12.64
C LEU A 230 -10.79 6.49 -12.18
N LYS A 231 -11.84 6.65 -12.98
CA LYS A 231 -13.02 7.43 -12.61
C LYS A 231 -13.70 6.83 -11.38
N GLU A 232 -13.97 5.52 -11.38
CA GLU A 232 -14.58 4.84 -10.24
C GLU A 232 -13.75 5.04 -8.96
N LEU A 233 -12.43 4.87 -9.02
CA LEU A 233 -11.55 5.14 -7.88
C LEU A 233 -11.60 6.61 -7.45
N ARG A 234 -11.66 7.55 -8.39
CA ARG A 234 -11.71 8.99 -8.15
C ARG A 234 -13.02 9.40 -7.47
N ASP A 235 -14.15 8.85 -7.88
CA ASP A 235 -15.47 9.16 -7.31
C ASP A 235 -15.50 8.92 -5.77
N TYR A 236 -14.69 8.02 -5.24
CA TYR A 236 -14.53 7.78 -3.80
C TYR A 236 -13.50 8.71 -3.12
N ARG A 237 -12.88 9.61 -3.84
CA ARG A 237 -11.78 10.48 -3.36
C ARG A 237 -12.09 11.96 -3.52
N MET A 238 -13.12 12.31 -4.25
CA MET A 238 -13.52 13.67 -4.55
C MET A 238 -14.88 13.96 -3.92
N ILE A 239 -15.13 15.24 -3.64
CA ILE A 239 -16.48 15.71 -3.28
C ILE A 239 -17.32 15.73 -4.56
N ASP A 240 -18.53 15.18 -4.49
CA ASP A 240 -19.52 15.19 -5.57
C ASP A 240 -20.03 16.60 -5.92
#